data_bd2ce8251d1b54b4691d9505eb2754c3
#
_entry.id   bd2ce8251d1b54b4691d9505eb2754c3
#
_cell.length_a   1.000
_cell.length_b   1.000
_cell.length_c   1.000
_cell.angle_alpha   90.00
_cell.angle_beta   90.00
_cell.angle_gamma   90.00
#
_symmetry.space_group_name_H-M   'P 1'
#
loop_
_entity.id
_entity.type
_entity.pdbx_description
1 polymer ?
#
loop_
_entity_poly.entity_id
_entity_poly.type
_entity_poly.pdbx_seq_one_letter_code
_entity_poly.pdbx_strand_id
1 'polypeptide(L)'
;MLKKDNKKAHISEALAGGEIQALQSANADQHRDRITRFATLKHRAKNQENYLFTLAQFKENYEKDVKNEESINALKSAQKLNECGNYLLFKNFYTIGEVKLSKLRTCGQHLLCPFCAAIRASRAIQKYVERIDQVLKENRKLKPVLITLTVKNG
;
A
#
# COMPACT_ATOMS: atom_id res chain seq x y z
N MET A 1 44.76 -9.01 -41.96
CA MET A 1 44.26 -9.88 -40.86
C MET A 1 43.66 -9.01 -39.74
N LEU A 2 42.61 -8.23 -39.98
CA LEU A 2 41.97 -7.34 -39.00
C LEU A 2 40.55 -7.00 -39.45
N LYS A 3 39.60 -7.98 -39.39
CA LYS A 3 38.15 -7.74 -39.59
C LYS A 3 37.26 -8.71 -38.82
N LYS A 4 37.75 -9.35 -37.77
CA LYS A 4 36.90 -10.29 -36.97
C LYS A 4 36.44 -9.77 -35.64
N ASP A 5 37.00 -8.69 -35.08
CA ASP A 5 36.72 -8.26 -33.72
C ASP A 5 35.53 -7.27 -33.60
N ASN A 6 35.19 -6.59 -34.71
CA ASN A 6 34.11 -5.60 -34.69
C ASN A 6 32.67 -6.20 -34.64
N LYS A 7 32.50 -7.47 -35.08
CA LYS A 7 31.18 -8.11 -35.09
C LYS A 7 30.76 -8.65 -33.72
N LYS A 8 31.73 -9.04 -32.87
CA LYS A 8 31.45 -9.52 -31.52
C LYS A 8 31.11 -8.38 -30.56
N ALA A 9 31.77 -7.22 -30.69
CA ALA A 9 31.47 -6.04 -29.89
C ALA A 9 30.04 -5.52 -30.17
N HIS A 10 29.65 -5.47 -31.45
CA HIS A 10 28.30 -5.00 -31.83
C HIS A 10 27.15 -5.94 -31.37
N ILE A 11 27.40 -7.23 -31.28
CA ILE A 11 26.40 -8.21 -30.79
C ILE A 11 26.26 -8.12 -29.28
N SER A 12 27.35 -7.88 -28.53
CA SER A 12 27.31 -7.70 -27.08
C SER A 12 26.63 -6.40 -26.66
N GLU A 13 26.82 -5.31 -27.40
CA GLU A 13 26.12 -4.05 -27.16
C GLU A 13 24.61 -4.13 -27.47
N ALA A 14 24.22 -4.83 -28.52
CA ALA A 14 22.81 -5.03 -28.87
C ALA A 14 22.08 -5.91 -27.83
N LEU A 15 22.74 -6.92 -27.28
CA LEU A 15 22.17 -7.77 -26.21
C LEU A 15 22.04 -7.00 -24.90
N ALA A 16 23.04 -6.20 -24.53
CA ALA A 16 22.97 -5.36 -23.33
C ALA A 16 21.88 -4.27 -23.45
N GLY A 17 21.69 -3.69 -24.63
CA GLY A 17 20.60 -2.73 -24.90
C GLY A 17 19.21 -3.35 -24.77
N GLY A 18 19.02 -4.59 -25.21
CA GLY A 18 17.77 -5.34 -25.08
C GLY A 18 17.41 -5.69 -23.65
N GLU A 19 18.38 -6.06 -22.84
CA GLU A 19 18.19 -6.34 -21.41
C GLU A 19 17.86 -5.07 -20.62
N ILE A 20 18.49 -3.94 -20.91
CA ILE A 20 18.19 -2.66 -20.26
C ILE A 20 16.78 -2.19 -20.63
N GLN A 21 16.34 -2.32 -21.88
CA GLN A 21 14.96 -2.00 -22.29
C GLN A 21 13.92 -2.91 -21.63
N ALA A 22 14.19 -4.20 -21.51
CA ALA A 22 13.32 -5.15 -20.83
C ALA A 22 13.18 -4.84 -19.32
N LEU A 23 14.28 -4.48 -18.66
CA LEU A 23 14.27 -4.06 -17.25
C LEU A 23 13.52 -2.73 -17.07
N GLN A 24 13.67 -1.78 -17.99
CA GLN A 24 12.94 -0.51 -17.93
C GLN A 24 11.44 -0.70 -18.14
N SER A 25 11.00 -1.56 -19.06
CA SER A 25 9.59 -1.86 -19.28
C SER A 25 8.98 -2.59 -18.08
N ALA A 26 9.65 -3.58 -17.52
CA ALA A 26 9.21 -4.29 -16.31
C ALA A 26 9.06 -3.34 -15.10
N ASN A 27 9.99 -2.39 -14.94
CA ASN A 27 9.89 -1.38 -13.90
C ASN A 27 8.71 -0.42 -14.14
N ALA A 28 8.45 -0.02 -15.38
CA ALA A 28 7.32 0.84 -15.73
C ALA A 28 5.97 0.17 -15.43
N ASP A 29 5.83 -1.12 -15.74
CA ASP A 29 4.60 -1.88 -15.44
C ASP A 29 4.41 -2.07 -13.93
N GLN A 30 5.47 -2.33 -13.18
CA GLN A 30 5.41 -2.42 -11.73
C GLN A 30 5.01 -1.07 -11.09
N HIS A 31 5.48 0.06 -11.63
CA HIS A 31 5.06 1.38 -11.18
C HIS A 31 3.60 1.66 -11.49
N ARG A 32 3.11 1.30 -12.68
CA ARG A 32 1.70 1.43 -13.08
C ARG A 32 0.78 0.67 -12.14
N ASP A 33 1.12 -0.57 -11.81
CA ASP A 33 0.39 -1.40 -10.86
C ASP A 33 0.29 -0.77 -9.47
N ARG A 34 1.37 -0.19 -8.97
CA ARG A 34 1.38 0.50 -7.67
C ARG A 34 0.47 1.72 -7.67
N ILE A 35 0.48 2.53 -8.73
CA ILE A 35 -0.39 3.70 -8.87
C ILE A 35 -1.85 3.26 -8.92
N THR A 36 -2.18 2.24 -9.70
CA THR A 36 -3.54 1.70 -9.81
C THR A 36 -4.05 1.17 -8.46
N ARG A 37 -3.22 0.43 -7.72
CA ARG A 37 -3.57 -0.03 -6.36
C ARG A 37 -3.79 1.13 -5.40
N PHE A 38 -2.94 2.16 -5.44
CA PHE A 38 -3.12 3.35 -4.62
C PHE A 38 -4.43 4.08 -4.96
N ALA A 39 -4.72 4.30 -6.22
CA ALA A 39 -5.96 4.93 -6.69
C ALA A 39 -7.20 4.13 -6.24
N THR A 40 -7.16 2.81 -6.35
CA THR A 40 -8.24 1.93 -5.87
C THR A 40 -8.47 2.05 -4.36
N LEU A 41 -7.39 2.08 -3.57
CA LEU A 41 -7.49 2.25 -2.11
C LEU A 41 -8.04 3.64 -1.73
N LYS A 42 -7.65 4.68 -2.45
CA LYS A 42 -8.20 6.04 -2.26
C LYS A 42 -9.67 6.10 -2.61
N HIS A 43 -10.09 5.50 -3.71
CA HIS A 43 -11.50 5.40 -4.09
C HIS A 43 -12.35 4.68 -3.02
N ARG A 44 -11.86 3.55 -2.51
CA ARG A 44 -12.53 2.81 -1.41
C ARG A 44 -12.59 3.64 -0.13
N ALA A 45 -11.54 4.38 0.21
CA ALA A 45 -11.54 5.28 1.37
C ALA A 45 -12.58 6.40 1.21
N LYS A 46 -12.74 6.94 0.00
CA LYS A 46 -13.77 7.95 -0.30
C LYS A 46 -15.18 7.40 -0.17
N ASN A 47 -15.42 6.17 -0.64
CA ASN A 47 -16.72 5.52 -0.45
C ASN A 47 -17.03 5.31 1.03
N GLN A 48 -16.05 4.92 1.83
CA GLN A 48 -16.21 4.75 3.28
C GLN A 48 -16.47 6.09 3.99
N GLU A 49 -15.80 7.16 3.57
CA GLU A 49 -16.06 8.52 4.04
C GLU A 49 -17.51 8.93 3.77
N ASN A 50 -17.98 8.75 2.53
CA ASN A 50 -19.34 9.07 2.13
C ASN A 50 -20.37 8.28 2.97
N TYR A 51 -20.12 6.99 3.19
CA TYR A 51 -20.97 6.15 4.06
C TYR A 51 -21.06 6.70 5.48
N LEU A 52 -19.93 7.04 6.09
CA LEU A 52 -19.92 7.61 7.45
C LEU A 52 -20.61 8.96 7.52
N PHE A 53 -20.50 9.77 6.47
CA PHE A 53 -21.20 11.06 6.38
C PHE A 53 -22.71 10.87 6.32
N THR A 54 -23.18 9.96 5.46
CA THR A 54 -24.61 9.60 5.34
C THR A 54 -25.14 9.03 6.66
N LEU A 55 -24.37 8.17 7.31
CA LEU A 55 -24.73 7.59 8.61
C LEU A 55 -24.91 8.67 9.68
N ALA A 56 -24.00 9.65 9.71
CA ALA A 56 -24.09 10.75 10.67
C ALA A 56 -25.32 11.60 10.41
N GLN A 57 -25.63 11.95 9.16
CA GLN A 57 -26.84 12.69 8.78
C GLN A 57 -28.12 11.91 9.12
N PHE A 58 -28.13 10.61 8.87
CA PHE A 58 -29.27 9.77 9.21
C PHE A 58 -29.56 9.82 10.70
N LYS A 59 -28.54 9.61 11.54
CA LYS A 59 -28.67 9.63 13.01
C LYS A 59 -29.12 11.02 13.52
N GLU A 60 -28.61 12.09 12.97
CA GLU A 60 -29.00 13.44 13.32
C GLU A 60 -30.50 13.72 13.04
N ASN A 61 -31.00 13.19 11.92
CA ASN A 61 -32.40 13.40 11.53
C ASN A 61 -33.41 12.54 12.31
N TYR A 62 -33.04 11.34 12.73
CA TYR A 62 -33.94 10.40 13.37
C TYR A 62 -33.88 10.38 14.89
N GLU A 63 -32.77 10.82 15.48
CA GLU A 63 -32.54 10.81 16.93
C GLU A 63 -32.41 12.24 17.47
N LYS A 64 -33.46 13.07 17.30
CA LYS A 64 -33.45 14.50 17.64
C LYS A 64 -33.23 14.82 19.12
N ASP A 65 -33.44 13.88 20.03
CA ASP A 65 -33.48 14.12 21.48
C ASP A 65 -32.18 13.80 22.23
N VAL A 66 -31.18 13.20 21.56
CA VAL A 66 -29.91 12.88 22.19
C VAL A 66 -28.81 13.56 21.38
N LYS A 67 -27.96 14.39 22.04
CA LYS A 67 -26.68 14.81 21.44
C LYS A 67 -25.92 13.57 21.04
N ASN A 68 -26.07 13.16 19.79
CA ASN A 68 -25.70 11.83 19.34
C ASN A 68 -24.18 11.78 19.21
N GLU A 69 -23.51 11.36 20.28
CA GLU A 69 -22.05 11.23 20.34
C GLU A 69 -21.53 10.34 19.20
N GLU A 70 -22.34 9.36 18.77
CA GLU A 70 -22.02 8.49 17.65
C GLU A 70 -22.03 9.24 16.31
N SER A 71 -22.98 10.18 16.08
CA SER A 71 -23.02 11.02 14.90
C SER A 71 -21.77 11.91 14.83
N ILE A 72 -21.40 12.54 15.95
CA ILE A 72 -20.20 13.38 16.05
C ILE A 72 -18.93 12.54 15.77
N ASN A 73 -18.87 11.33 16.30
CA ASN A 73 -17.73 10.43 16.09
C ASN A 73 -17.65 9.93 14.63
N ALA A 74 -18.78 9.68 13.99
CA ALA A 74 -18.84 9.33 12.57
C ALA A 74 -18.33 10.49 11.69
N LEU A 75 -18.75 11.74 11.96
CA LEU A 75 -18.27 12.92 11.25
C LEU A 75 -16.76 13.12 11.42
N LYS A 76 -16.26 13.03 12.65
CA LYS A 76 -14.80 13.12 12.93
C LYS A 76 -14.02 12.05 12.20
N SER A 77 -14.57 10.84 12.12
CA SER A 77 -13.96 9.73 11.37
C SER A 77 -13.98 9.97 9.88
N ALA A 78 -15.08 10.46 9.32
CA ALA A 78 -15.18 10.83 7.91
C ALA A 78 -14.15 11.90 7.53
N GLN A 79 -14.01 12.96 8.32
CA GLN A 79 -13.01 14.01 8.10
C GLN A 79 -11.57 13.45 8.09
N LYS A 80 -11.24 12.58 9.05
CA LYS A 80 -9.92 11.94 9.10
C LYS A 80 -9.66 11.06 7.86
N LEU A 81 -10.69 10.36 7.37
CA LEU A 81 -10.57 9.55 6.15
C LEU A 81 -10.33 10.42 4.92
N ASN A 82 -11.02 11.55 4.80
CA ASN A 82 -10.84 12.49 3.70
C ASN A 82 -9.40 12.97 3.57
N GLU A 83 -8.75 13.27 4.70
CA GLU A 83 -7.37 13.76 4.73
C GLU A 83 -6.32 12.65 4.53
N CYS A 84 -6.72 11.38 4.62
CA CYS A 84 -5.79 10.25 4.55
C CYS A 84 -5.18 10.10 3.16
N GLY A 85 -3.85 10.10 3.09
CA GLY A 85 -3.09 9.95 1.85
C GLY A 85 -3.13 11.17 0.92
N ASN A 86 -3.62 12.33 1.36
CA ASN A 86 -3.63 13.55 0.55
C ASN A 86 -2.29 14.30 0.57
N TYR A 87 -1.46 14.02 1.55
CA TYR A 87 -0.15 14.66 1.68
C TYR A 87 0.97 13.65 1.58
N LEU A 88 1.84 13.84 0.58
CA LEU A 88 3.03 13.05 0.31
C LEU A 88 4.23 13.98 0.30
N LEU A 89 5.20 13.73 1.17
CA LEU A 89 6.47 14.47 1.19
C LEU A 89 7.57 13.56 0.64
N PHE A 90 8.17 13.99 -0.45
CA PHE A 90 9.32 13.33 -1.05
C PHE A 90 10.61 14.08 -0.67
N LYS A 91 11.68 13.33 -0.39
CA LYS A 91 13.03 13.87 -0.28
C LYS A 91 13.82 13.45 -1.50
N ASN A 92 14.44 14.44 -2.15
CA ASN A 92 15.34 14.22 -3.26
C ASN A 92 16.78 14.20 -2.72
N PHE A 93 17.49 13.11 -2.94
CA PHE A 93 18.88 12.93 -2.56
C PHE A 93 19.75 13.19 -3.80
N TYR A 94 20.11 14.44 -4.02
CA TYR A 94 20.82 14.91 -5.22
C TYR A 94 22.16 14.18 -5.47
N THR A 95 22.84 13.74 -4.39
CA THR A 95 24.13 13.06 -4.48
C THR A 95 24.07 11.66 -5.08
N ILE A 96 22.92 10.99 -4.92
CA ILE A 96 22.71 9.61 -5.41
C ILE A 96 21.59 9.53 -6.45
N GLY A 97 20.99 10.66 -6.83
CA GLY A 97 19.91 10.72 -7.83
C GLY A 97 18.61 10.00 -7.42
N GLU A 98 18.40 9.73 -6.12
CA GLU A 98 17.22 9.01 -5.64
C GLU A 98 16.19 9.94 -5.03
N VAL A 99 14.91 9.64 -5.32
CA VAL A 99 13.75 10.28 -4.70
C VAL A 99 13.05 9.28 -3.79
N LYS A 100 12.99 9.57 -2.48
CA LYS A 100 12.35 8.69 -1.49
C LYS A 100 11.16 9.38 -0.84
N LEU A 101 10.07 8.63 -0.65
CA LEU A 101 8.93 9.09 0.14
C LEU A 101 9.35 9.21 1.60
N SER A 102 9.32 10.43 2.13
CA SER A 102 9.73 10.74 3.50
C SER A 102 8.58 10.72 4.49
N LYS A 103 7.46 11.32 4.13
CA LYS A 103 6.26 11.40 4.98
C LYS A 103 5.00 11.16 4.17
N LEU A 104 4.05 10.51 4.81
CA LEU A 104 2.70 10.25 4.31
C LEU A 104 1.72 10.58 5.44
N ARG A 105 0.73 11.44 5.18
CA ARG A 105 -0.33 11.69 6.14
C ARG A 105 -1.31 10.53 6.14
N THR A 106 -1.46 9.86 7.27
CA THR A 106 -2.39 8.75 7.47
C THR A 106 -3.36 9.05 8.60
N CYS A 107 -4.61 8.61 8.50
CA CYS A 107 -5.62 8.82 9.54
C CYS A 107 -5.46 7.90 10.75
N GLY A 108 -4.67 6.83 10.64
CA GLY A 108 -4.48 5.83 11.70
C GLY A 108 -5.66 4.87 11.91
N GLN A 109 -6.82 5.13 11.32
CA GLN A 109 -8.04 4.33 11.47
C GLN A 109 -8.02 3.09 10.58
N HIS A 110 -7.16 2.13 10.88
CA HIS A 110 -6.93 0.95 10.04
C HIS A 110 -8.13 -0.01 9.95
N LEU A 111 -9.12 0.09 10.83
CA LEU A 111 -10.38 -0.70 10.74
C LEU A 111 -11.38 -0.05 9.77
N LEU A 112 -11.33 1.26 9.61
CA LEU A 112 -12.25 2.02 8.75
C LEU A 112 -11.62 2.44 7.43
N CYS A 113 -10.33 2.74 7.43
CA CYS A 113 -9.62 3.23 6.27
C CYS A 113 -8.90 2.11 5.51
N PRO A 114 -9.33 1.76 4.29
CA PRO A 114 -8.68 0.70 3.50
C PRO A 114 -7.19 0.98 3.21
N PHE A 115 -6.83 2.26 3.09
CA PHE A 115 -5.45 2.68 2.87
C PHE A 115 -4.57 2.41 4.10
N CYS A 116 -5.01 2.79 5.30
CA CYS A 116 -4.30 2.50 6.54
C CYS A 116 -4.27 1.00 6.85
N ALA A 117 -5.34 0.27 6.52
CA ALA A 117 -5.38 -1.19 6.64
C ALA A 117 -4.31 -1.86 5.76
N ALA A 118 -4.17 -1.44 4.50
CA ALA A 118 -3.16 -1.97 3.58
C ALA A 118 -1.73 -1.70 4.08
N ILE A 119 -1.45 -0.49 4.57
CA ILE A 119 -0.13 -0.15 5.15
C ILE A 119 0.16 -1.02 6.38
N ARG A 120 -0.82 -1.19 7.28
CA ARG A 120 -0.66 -2.03 8.47
C ARG A 120 -0.41 -3.49 8.10
N ALA A 121 -1.21 -4.03 7.16
CA ALA A 121 -1.07 -5.40 6.68
C ALA A 121 0.31 -5.63 6.06
N SER A 122 0.79 -4.72 5.20
CA SER A 122 2.12 -4.81 4.59
C SER A 122 3.24 -4.87 5.64
N ARG A 123 3.20 -4.01 6.65
CA ARG A 123 4.18 -4.02 7.76
C ARG A 123 4.11 -5.29 8.59
N ALA A 124 2.90 -5.79 8.84
CA ALA A 124 2.70 -7.04 9.57
C ALA A 124 3.27 -8.23 8.77
N ILE A 125 2.94 -8.32 7.48
CA ILE A 125 3.45 -9.39 6.60
C ILE A 125 4.98 -9.39 6.59
N GLN A 126 5.64 -8.25 6.39
CA GLN A 126 7.10 -8.17 6.39
C GLN A 126 7.67 -8.73 7.70
N LYS A 127 7.14 -8.29 8.84
CA LYS A 127 7.60 -8.74 10.16
C LYS A 127 7.39 -10.24 10.39
N TYR A 128 6.25 -10.80 9.94
CA TYR A 128 5.95 -12.22 10.13
C TYR A 128 6.71 -13.11 9.16
N VAL A 129 6.84 -12.71 7.90
CA VAL A 129 7.58 -13.48 6.88
C VAL A 129 9.03 -13.66 7.31
N GLU A 130 9.71 -12.59 7.74
CA GLU A 130 11.11 -12.69 8.23
C GLU A 130 11.25 -13.70 9.37
N ARG A 131 10.31 -13.70 10.34
CA ARG A 131 10.34 -14.64 11.46
C ARG A 131 10.06 -16.08 11.04
N ILE A 132 9.08 -16.28 10.15
CA ILE A 132 8.74 -17.60 9.60
C ILE A 132 9.93 -18.15 8.84
N ASP A 133 10.57 -17.33 7.99
CA ASP A 133 11.76 -17.74 7.24
C ASP A 133 12.93 -18.14 8.13
N GLN A 134 13.14 -17.44 9.25
CA GLN A 134 14.15 -17.82 10.25
C GLN A 134 13.86 -19.20 10.84
N VAL A 135 12.63 -19.42 11.31
CA VAL A 135 12.21 -20.70 11.91
C VAL A 135 12.28 -21.85 10.91
N LEU A 136 11.89 -21.62 9.66
CA LEU A 136 11.96 -22.65 8.60
C LEU A 136 13.40 -22.98 8.18
N LYS A 137 14.33 -22.01 8.28
CA LYS A 137 15.75 -22.26 8.05
C LYS A 137 16.35 -23.12 9.15
N GLU A 138 15.96 -22.89 10.40
CA GLU A 138 16.43 -23.67 11.57
C GLU A 138 15.85 -25.11 11.54
N ASN A 139 14.58 -25.26 11.13
CA ASN A 139 13.91 -26.55 11.08
C ASN A 139 13.06 -26.72 9.83
N ARG A 140 13.63 -27.34 8.80
CA ARG A 140 12.96 -27.57 7.50
C ARG A 140 11.77 -28.53 7.54
N LYS A 141 11.55 -29.24 8.64
CA LYS A 141 10.41 -30.15 8.80
C LYS A 141 9.14 -29.40 9.24
N LEU A 142 9.25 -28.17 9.73
CA LEU A 142 8.12 -27.35 10.13
C LEU A 142 7.37 -26.85 8.87
N LYS A 143 6.05 -26.80 8.99
CA LYS A 143 5.16 -26.22 7.96
C LYS A 143 4.32 -25.13 8.60
N PRO A 144 4.22 -23.92 8.03
CA PRO A 144 3.34 -22.89 8.56
C PRO A 144 1.88 -23.34 8.42
N VAL A 145 1.09 -23.16 9.48
CA VAL A 145 -0.33 -23.45 9.50
C VAL A 145 -1.08 -22.18 9.89
N LEU A 146 -2.11 -21.80 9.12
CA LEU A 146 -3.03 -20.73 9.47
C LEU A 146 -4.23 -21.31 10.22
N ILE A 147 -4.41 -20.88 11.47
CA ILE A 147 -5.58 -21.24 12.27
C ILE A 147 -6.48 -20.00 12.39
N THR A 148 -7.72 -20.11 11.94
CA THR A 148 -8.73 -19.07 12.11
C THR A 148 -9.70 -19.50 13.20
N LEU A 149 -9.72 -18.72 14.29
CA LEU A 149 -10.66 -18.93 15.38
C LEU A 149 -11.85 -17.98 15.21
N THR A 150 -13.03 -18.54 15.09
CA THR A 150 -14.28 -17.78 15.05
C THR A 150 -14.98 -17.92 16.40
N VAL A 151 -15.32 -16.79 17.00
CA VAL A 151 -16.14 -16.74 18.22
C VAL A 151 -17.57 -16.46 17.81
N LYS A 152 -18.51 -17.27 18.31
CA LYS A 152 -19.94 -17.01 18.12
C LYS A 152 -20.27 -15.73 18.86
N ASN A 153 -20.72 -14.71 18.13
CA ASN A 153 -21.29 -13.53 18.76
C ASN A 153 -22.61 -13.94 19.45
N GLY A 154 -22.66 -13.73 20.76
CA GLY A 154 -23.84 -13.98 21.57
C GLY A 154 -24.94 -12.97 21.30
#